data_579dd85410ec47b32978fb76f6c8e5ab
#
_entry.id   579dd85410ec47b32978fb76f6c8e5ab
#
_cell.length_a   1.000
_cell.length_b   1.000
_cell.length_c   1.000
_cell.angle_alpha   90.00
_cell.angle_beta   90.00
_cell.angle_gamma   90.00
#
_symmetry.space_group_name_H-M   'P 1'
#
loop_
_entity.id
_entity.type
_entity.pdbx_description
1 polymer ?
#
loop_
_entity_poly.entity_id
_entity_poly.type
_entity_poly.pdbx_seq_one_letter_code
_entity_poly.pdbx_strand_id
1 'polypeptide(L)'
;GGRTSHAALVARQFGKPAVVGVEEIEIDLDNHLMRIGEDLVIKEGESLSIDGNNGLVYYADLPTVVPDIRNPYLLKILDWADEFRKLGVRANADYPDDAKRAREYGAEGIGLCRTEHMFFAEERLPIMQRMITASSPAERSEAIAGLLPMQRSDFEGLFRAMEGQPVIIRLLDPPLHEFLPSSHDLMLELTDLKLRMQHLSSLKEMDQALEEIAAKSKLLERVGSSKKKEKPPLGENK
;
A
#
# COMPACT_ATOMS: atom_id res chain seq x y z
N GLY A 1 -14.44 -10.07 4.03
CA GLY A 1 -13.12 -10.63 4.29
C GLY A 1 -12.90 -11.02 5.75
N GLY A 2 -12.09 -12.05 5.99
CA GLY A 2 -11.80 -12.57 7.34
C GLY A 2 -10.63 -11.84 8.03
N ARG A 3 -10.18 -12.42 9.18
CA ARG A 3 -9.08 -11.88 10.02
C ARG A 3 -7.76 -11.66 9.30
N THR A 4 -7.52 -12.35 8.19
CA THR A 4 -6.32 -12.26 7.35
C THR A 4 -6.53 -11.39 6.11
N SER A 5 -7.69 -10.75 5.97
CA SER A 5 -7.96 -9.85 4.86
C SER A 5 -7.01 -8.64 4.87
N HIS A 6 -6.77 -8.05 3.70
CA HIS A 6 -5.96 -6.84 3.59
C HIS A 6 -6.49 -5.71 4.48
N ALA A 7 -7.80 -5.51 4.54
CA ALA A 7 -8.43 -4.51 5.41
C ALA A 7 -8.10 -4.73 6.90
N ALA A 8 -8.12 -5.98 7.38
CA ALA A 8 -7.75 -6.30 8.76
C ALA A 8 -6.28 -6.03 9.05
N LEU A 9 -5.39 -6.31 8.09
CA LEU A 9 -3.95 -6.02 8.20
C LEU A 9 -3.69 -4.52 8.26
N VAL A 10 -4.31 -3.76 7.36
CA VAL A 10 -4.18 -2.29 7.30
C VAL A 10 -4.73 -1.64 8.59
N ALA A 11 -5.88 -2.09 9.10
CA ALA A 11 -6.42 -1.59 10.35
C ALA A 11 -5.44 -1.80 11.53
N ARG A 12 -4.80 -2.98 11.60
CA ARG A 12 -3.76 -3.24 12.62
C ARG A 12 -2.54 -2.35 12.46
N GLN A 13 -2.10 -2.12 11.22
CA GLN A 13 -0.98 -1.22 10.93
C GLN A 13 -1.26 0.20 11.42
N PHE A 14 -2.48 0.68 11.25
CA PHE A 14 -2.91 2.00 11.71
C PHE A 14 -3.34 2.03 13.18
N GLY A 15 -3.30 0.90 13.90
CA GLY A 15 -3.76 0.82 15.28
C GLY A 15 -5.24 1.14 15.45
N LYS A 16 -6.05 0.85 14.43
CA LYS A 16 -7.48 1.10 14.43
C LYS A 16 -8.26 -0.18 14.73
N PRO A 17 -9.31 -0.13 15.55
CA PRO A 17 -10.22 -1.25 15.70
C PRO A 17 -10.86 -1.58 14.35
N ALA A 18 -11.14 -2.86 14.12
CA ALA A 18 -11.80 -3.32 12.91
C ALA A 18 -12.70 -4.52 13.21
N VAL A 19 -13.89 -4.51 12.65
CA VAL A 19 -14.79 -5.65 12.59
C VAL A 19 -14.81 -6.13 11.15
N VAL A 20 -14.49 -7.41 10.92
CA VAL A 20 -14.33 -7.99 9.59
C VAL A 20 -15.19 -9.25 9.44
N GLY A 21 -15.53 -9.60 8.20
CA GLY A 21 -16.37 -10.79 7.93
C GLY A 21 -17.85 -10.53 8.12
N VAL A 22 -18.29 -9.28 8.07
CA VAL A 22 -19.70 -8.91 8.14
C VAL A 22 -20.26 -9.03 6.72
N GLU A 23 -20.97 -10.13 6.46
CA GLU A 23 -21.53 -10.43 5.12
C GLU A 23 -22.83 -9.68 4.84
N GLU A 24 -23.48 -9.20 5.89
CA GLU A 24 -24.79 -8.52 5.85
C GLU A 24 -24.70 -7.03 5.48
N ILE A 25 -23.48 -6.50 5.28
CA ILE A 25 -23.27 -5.10 4.91
C ILE A 25 -23.32 -4.94 3.40
N GLU A 26 -24.22 -4.10 2.94
CA GLU A 26 -24.30 -3.59 1.57
C GLU A 26 -23.98 -2.09 1.54
N ILE A 27 -23.05 -1.68 0.69
CA ILE A 27 -22.67 -0.28 0.53
C ILE A 27 -23.20 0.24 -0.81
N ASP A 28 -24.06 1.24 -0.74
CA ASP A 28 -24.60 1.96 -1.88
C ASP A 28 -23.87 3.30 -2.01
N LEU A 29 -22.87 3.34 -2.89
CA LEU A 29 -22.05 4.52 -3.12
C LEU A 29 -22.81 5.64 -3.82
N ASP A 30 -23.78 5.31 -4.66
CA ASP A 30 -24.55 6.29 -5.43
C ASP A 30 -25.51 7.08 -4.52
N ASN A 31 -26.08 6.42 -3.52
CA ASN A 31 -26.98 7.04 -2.56
C ASN A 31 -26.32 7.41 -1.24
N HIS A 32 -25.01 7.21 -1.10
CA HIS A 32 -24.24 7.52 0.12
C HIS A 32 -24.82 6.87 1.38
N LEU A 33 -25.13 5.58 1.31
CA LEU A 33 -25.69 4.85 2.44
C LEU A 33 -25.11 3.43 2.57
N MET A 34 -25.21 2.89 3.78
CA MET A 34 -24.88 1.52 4.11
C MET A 34 -26.12 0.83 4.66
N ARG A 35 -26.42 -0.37 4.18
CA ARG A 35 -27.47 -1.25 4.70
C ARG A 35 -26.85 -2.38 5.48
N ILE A 36 -27.47 -2.73 6.62
CA ILE A 36 -27.07 -3.88 7.42
C ILE A 36 -28.33 -4.73 7.65
N GLY A 37 -28.36 -5.90 7.03
CA GLY A 37 -29.56 -6.71 6.98
C GLY A 37 -30.73 -6.00 6.26
N GLU A 38 -31.96 -6.34 6.64
CA GLU A 38 -33.16 -5.80 5.99
C GLU A 38 -33.64 -4.47 6.61
N ASP A 39 -33.28 -4.19 7.87
CA ASP A 39 -33.95 -3.15 8.66
C ASP A 39 -33.08 -1.90 8.92
N LEU A 40 -31.75 -2.01 8.89
CA LEU A 40 -30.89 -0.93 9.30
C LEU A 40 -30.24 -0.22 8.09
N VAL A 41 -30.59 1.06 7.92
CA VAL A 41 -30.00 1.95 6.92
C VAL A 41 -29.27 3.08 7.62
N ILE A 42 -27.99 3.23 7.31
CA ILE A 42 -27.09 4.26 7.88
C ILE A 42 -26.65 5.17 6.74
N LYS A 43 -26.79 6.47 6.93
CA LYS A 43 -26.41 7.48 5.93
C LYS A 43 -25.00 7.94 6.17
N GLU A 44 -24.37 8.46 5.11
CA GLU A 44 -23.08 9.13 5.22
C GLU A 44 -23.12 10.27 6.24
N GLY A 45 -22.12 10.31 7.13
CA GLY A 45 -22.04 11.29 8.22
C GLY A 45 -22.67 10.83 9.54
N GLU A 46 -23.40 9.73 9.58
CA GLU A 46 -23.90 9.17 10.83
C GLU A 46 -22.80 8.39 11.58
N SER A 47 -22.84 8.47 12.92
CA SER A 47 -21.78 7.89 13.77
C SER A 47 -22.04 6.42 14.09
N LEU A 48 -20.97 5.64 13.98
CA LEU A 48 -20.92 4.25 14.40
C LEU A 48 -19.79 4.04 15.38
N SER A 49 -20.00 3.23 16.40
CA SER A 49 -18.94 2.75 17.28
C SER A 49 -18.69 1.26 17.05
N ILE A 50 -17.43 0.86 17.01
CA ILE A 50 -17.05 -0.54 16.79
C ILE A 50 -16.20 -1.07 17.94
N ASP A 51 -16.51 -2.27 18.38
CA ASP A 51 -15.72 -3.04 19.35
C ASP A 51 -15.03 -4.20 18.63
N GLY A 52 -13.75 -4.00 18.30
CA GLY A 52 -12.95 -4.99 17.62
C GLY A 52 -12.62 -6.22 18.46
N ASN A 53 -12.77 -6.16 19.80
CA ASN A 53 -12.51 -7.30 20.69
C ASN A 53 -13.67 -8.30 20.64
N ASN A 54 -14.89 -7.78 20.71
CA ASN A 54 -16.10 -8.61 20.73
C ASN A 54 -16.74 -8.77 19.33
N GLY A 55 -16.24 -8.02 18.34
CA GLY A 55 -16.80 -8.07 16.97
C GLY A 55 -18.15 -7.38 16.87
N LEU A 56 -18.43 -6.39 17.70
CA LEU A 56 -19.71 -5.69 17.76
C LEU A 56 -19.66 -4.34 17.05
N VAL A 57 -20.76 -3.96 16.44
CA VAL A 57 -20.98 -2.65 15.84
C VAL A 57 -22.20 -2.02 16.50
N TYR A 58 -22.05 -0.78 16.98
CA TYR A 58 -23.11 -0.03 17.62
C TYR A 58 -23.50 1.15 16.74
N TYR A 59 -24.78 1.30 16.50
CA TYR A 59 -25.33 2.50 15.86
C TYR A 59 -25.50 3.60 16.90
N ALA A 60 -24.37 4.10 17.38
CA ALA A 60 -24.30 5.15 18.40
C ALA A 60 -22.87 5.74 18.41
N ASP A 61 -22.74 6.96 18.91
CA ASP A 61 -21.46 7.57 19.26
C ASP A 61 -21.16 7.25 20.73
N LEU A 62 -20.33 6.21 20.93
CA LEU A 62 -19.94 5.75 22.27
C LEU A 62 -18.58 6.32 22.66
N PRO A 63 -18.35 6.64 23.93
CA PRO A 63 -17.04 7.08 24.39
C PRO A 63 -16.02 5.96 24.21
N THR A 64 -14.90 6.31 23.58
CA THR A 64 -13.80 5.39 23.31
C THR A 64 -12.60 5.69 24.22
N VAL A 65 -11.85 4.63 24.58
CA VAL A 65 -10.61 4.75 25.34
C VAL A 65 -9.43 4.47 24.42
N VAL A 66 -8.51 5.40 24.32
CA VAL A 66 -7.24 5.18 23.64
C VAL A 66 -6.33 4.39 24.57
N PRO A 67 -5.83 3.19 24.17
CA PRO A 67 -4.91 2.43 25.00
C PRO A 67 -3.62 3.22 25.26
N ASP A 68 -3.22 3.31 26.51
CA ASP A 68 -1.94 3.90 26.90
C ASP A 68 -0.84 2.83 26.88
N ILE A 69 0.05 2.92 25.90
CA ILE A 69 1.24 2.02 25.78
C ILE A 69 2.23 2.21 26.94
N ARG A 70 2.17 3.34 27.64
CA ARG A 70 2.99 3.63 28.82
C ARG A 70 2.31 3.22 30.12
N ASN A 71 1.25 2.43 30.06
CA ASN A 71 0.60 1.89 31.24
C ASN A 71 1.62 1.13 32.12
N PRO A 72 1.80 1.51 33.41
CA PRO A 72 2.82 0.91 34.26
C PRO A 72 2.70 -0.61 34.42
N TYR A 73 1.47 -1.12 34.40
CA TYR A 73 1.24 -2.57 34.50
C TYR A 73 1.67 -3.30 33.23
N LEU A 74 1.44 -2.71 32.06
CA LEU A 74 1.91 -3.26 30.80
C LEU A 74 3.44 -3.27 30.75
N LEU A 75 4.08 -2.16 31.10
CA LEU A 75 5.53 -2.06 31.14
C LEU A 75 6.12 -3.09 32.11
N LYS A 76 5.50 -3.28 33.28
CA LYS A 76 5.96 -4.28 34.25
C LYS A 76 5.88 -5.72 33.73
N ILE A 77 4.83 -6.06 33.00
CA ILE A 77 4.70 -7.38 32.33
C ILE A 77 5.78 -7.55 31.26
N LEU A 78 6.05 -6.51 30.47
CA LEU A 78 7.10 -6.53 29.46
C LEU A 78 8.50 -6.69 30.10
N ASP A 79 8.79 -5.98 31.19
CA ASP A 79 10.03 -6.15 31.96
C ASP A 79 10.22 -7.60 32.41
N TRP A 80 9.19 -8.21 32.98
CA TRP A 80 9.24 -9.62 33.35
C TRP A 80 9.45 -10.55 32.15
N ALA A 81 8.79 -10.28 31.02
CA ALA A 81 9.00 -11.06 29.81
C ALA A 81 10.44 -10.96 29.32
N ASP A 82 11.06 -9.78 29.44
CA ASP A 82 12.45 -9.54 29.06
C ASP A 82 13.47 -10.31 29.92
N GLU A 83 13.15 -10.60 31.19
CA GLU A 83 13.98 -11.45 32.05
C GLU A 83 14.07 -12.92 31.54
N PHE A 84 13.02 -13.41 30.83
CA PHE A 84 12.94 -14.80 30.42
C PHE A 84 13.25 -14.99 28.92
N ARG A 85 13.03 -13.98 28.10
CA ARG A 85 13.28 -14.10 26.65
C ARG A 85 14.78 -14.26 26.35
N LYS A 86 15.07 -15.06 25.32
CA LYS A 86 16.44 -15.28 24.82
C LYS A 86 16.68 -14.63 23.46
N LEU A 87 15.62 -14.26 22.75
CA LEU A 87 15.67 -13.67 21.41
C LEU A 87 15.30 -12.20 21.47
N GLY A 88 16.00 -11.39 20.69
CA GLY A 88 15.64 -10.00 20.46
C GLY A 88 14.36 -9.89 19.63
N VAL A 89 13.53 -8.90 19.92
CA VAL A 89 12.31 -8.62 19.18
C VAL A 89 12.57 -7.51 18.18
N ARG A 90 12.39 -7.81 16.89
CA ARG A 90 12.55 -6.84 15.80
C ARG A 90 11.21 -6.63 15.09
N ALA A 91 10.96 -5.38 14.70
CA ALA A 91 9.74 -5.01 13.98
C ALA A 91 9.96 -5.02 12.48
N ASN A 92 8.86 -5.02 11.72
CA ASN A 92 8.87 -4.65 10.31
C ASN A 92 8.60 -3.15 10.22
N ALA A 93 9.44 -2.42 9.49
CA ALA A 93 9.23 -1.02 9.17
C ALA A 93 9.87 -0.68 7.82
N ASP A 94 9.11 0.00 6.99
CA ASP A 94 9.52 0.37 5.64
C ASP A 94 9.79 1.88 5.51
N TYR A 95 9.29 2.68 6.48
CA TYR A 95 9.43 4.13 6.53
C TYR A 95 10.00 4.60 7.87
N PRO A 96 10.62 5.79 7.90
CA PRO A 96 11.21 6.35 9.14
C PRO A 96 10.23 6.48 10.30
N ASP A 97 8.97 6.85 10.04
CA ASP A 97 7.98 7.03 11.10
C ASP A 97 7.49 5.69 11.68
N ASP A 98 7.41 4.64 10.85
CA ASP A 98 7.13 3.30 11.34
C ASP A 98 8.30 2.77 12.22
N ALA A 99 9.54 3.08 11.83
CA ALA A 99 10.72 2.72 12.61
C ALA A 99 10.77 3.44 13.96
N LYS A 100 10.43 4.73 14.00
CA LYS A 100 10.32 5.48 15.27
C LYS A 100 9.28 4.86 16.19
N ARG A 101 8.10 4.56 15.65
CA ARG A 101 7.01 3.91 16.38
C ARG A 101 7.41 2.54 16.88
N ALA A 102 8.08 1.74 16.06
CA ALA A 102 8.60 0.44 16.45
C ALA A 102 9.58 0.55 17.64
N ARG A 103 10.48 1.54 17.60
CA ARG A 103 11.42 1.81 18.68
C ARG A 103 10.72 2.27 19.98
N GLU A 104 9.70 3.11 19.86
CA GLU A 104 8.87 3.54 21.00
C GLU A 104 8.15 2.36 21.68
N TYR A 105 7.79 1.33 20.92
CA TYR A 105 7.20 0.09 21.41
C TYR A 105 8.24 -0.94 21.92
N GLY A 106 9.52 -0.59 21.93
CA GLY A 106 10.58 -1.43 22.46
C GLY A 106 11.21 -2.40 21.47
N ALA A 107 11.03 -2.20 20.16
CA ALA A 107 11.72 -3.01 19.17
C ALA A 107 13.23 -2.79 19.21
N GLU A 108 13.99 -3.89 19.19
CA GLU A 108 15.45 -3.93 19.23
C GLU A 108 16.11 -3.92 17.85
N GLY A 109 15.38 -3.47 16.86
CA GLY A 109 15.83 -3.37 15.47
C GLY A 109 14.70 -3.53 14.47
N ILE A 110 15.06 -3.36 13.21
CA ILE A 110 14.17 -3.69 12.09
C ILE A 110 14.59 -5.05 11.52
N GLY A 111 13.67 -6.01 11.61
CA GLY A 111 13.85 -7.37 11.10
C GLY A 111 13.55 -7.50 9.60
N LEU A 112 12.76 -6.58 9.07
CA LEU A 112 12.48 -6.48 7.64
C LEU A 112 12.08 -5.06 7.26
N CYS A 113 12.88 -4.46 6.38
CA CYS A 113 12.53 -3.27 5.61
C CYS A 113 12.36 -3.70 4.14
N ARG A 114 11.17 -3.50 3.59
CA ARG A 114 10.80 -3.86 2.22
C ARG A 114 10.98 -2.64 1.33
N THR A 115 12.04 -2.64 0.53
CA THR A 115 12.38 -1.50 -0.33
C THR A 115 11.31 -1.22 -1.40
N GLU A 116 10.56 -2.23 -1.81
CA GLU A 116 9.47 -2.10 -2.76
C GLU A 116 8.36 -1.15 -2.28
N HIS A 117 8.06 -1.15 -0.98
CA HIS A 117 7.02 -0.28 -0.42
C HIS A 117 7.38 1.21 -0.54
N MET A 118 8.66 1.54 -0.56
CA MET A 118 9.14 2.91 -0.73
C MET A 118 8.78 3.50 -2.12
N PHE A 119 8.45 2.66 -3.10
CA PHE A 119 8.19 3.08 -4.48
C PHE A 119 6.71 3.19 -4.86
N PHE A 120 5.78 2.84 -3.94
CA PHE A 120 4.34 2.97 -4.22
C PHE A 120 3.80 4.39 -3.99
N ALA A 121 4.59 5.31 -3.46
CA ALA A 121 4.18 6.70 -3.31
C ALA A 121 3.86 7.34 -4.68
N GLU A 122 2.87 8.21 -4.71
CA GLU A 122 2.31 8.79 -5.95
C GLU A 122 3.37 9.45 -6.83
N GLU A 123 4.33 10.15 -6.22
CA GLU A 123 5.42 10.82 -6.92
C GLU A 123 6.53 9.87 -7.42
N ARG A 124 6.62 8.66 -6.86
CA ARG A 124 7.70 7.68 -7.15
C ARG A 124 7.27 6.60 -8.11
N LEU A 125 6.03 6.19 -8.02
CA LEU A 125 5.48 5.10 -8.84
C LEU A 125 5.67 5.32 -10.35
N PRO A 126 5.42 6.52 -10.92
CA PRO A 126 5.66 6.76 -12.35
C PRO A 126 7.14 6.60 -12.76
N ILE A 127 8.08 6.99 -11.89
CA ILE A 127 9.53 6.85 -12.13
C ILE A 127 9.90 5.36 -12.11
N MET A 128 9.36 4.61 -11.15
CA MET A 128 9.57 3.16 -11.06
C MET A 128 9.01 2.43 -12.28
N GLN A 129 7.81 2.80 -12.73
CA GLN A 129 7.22 2.28 -13.96
C GLN A 129 8.08 2.59 -15.19
N ARG A 130 8.63 3.80 -15.29
CA ARG A 130 9.55 4.18 -16.35
C ARG A 130 10.84 3.34 -16.34
N MET A 131 11.39 3.07 -15.15
CA MET A 131 12.55 2.19 -14.99
C MET A 131 12.25 0.76 -15.47
N ILE A 132 11.09 0.19 -15.08
CA ILE A 132 10.69 -1.17 -15.43
C ILE A 132 10.44 -1.30 -16.94
N THR A 133 9.78 -0.32 -17.52
CA THR A 133 9.39 -0.31 -18.94
C THR A 133 10.42 0.30 -19.87
N ALA A 134 11.62 0.65 -19.37
CA ALA A 134 12.69 1.26 -20.14
C ALA A 134 13.10 0.41 -21.34
N SER A 135 13.21 1.04 -22.48
CA SER A 135 13.58 0.40 -23.78
C SER A 135 15.08 0.29 -23.96
N SER A 136 15.87 1.10 -23.23
CA SER A 136 17.33 1.13 -23.30
C SER A 136 17.98 1.21 -21.92
N PRO A 137 19.25 0.80 -21.80
CA PRO A 137 20.01 0.97 -20.55
C PRO A 137 20.13 2.45 -20.13
N ALA A 138 20.22 3.37 -21.08
CA ALA A 138 20.30 4.80 -20.79
C ALA A 138 19.00 5.32 -20.15
N GLU A 139 17.83 5.01 -20.72
CA GLU A 139 16.51 5.36 -20.16
C GLU A 139 16.33 4.78 -18.75
N ARG A 140 16.76 3.53 -18.54
CA ARG A 140 16.74 2.90 -17.24
C ARG A 140 17.61 3.60 -16.22
N SER A 141 18.85 3.94 -16.59
CA SER A 141 19.80 4.64 -15.71
C SER A 141 19.31 6.01 -15.31
N GLU A 142 18.67 6.74 -16.22
CA GLU A 142 18.06 8.04 -15.93
C GLU A 142 16.92 7.90 -14.91
N ALA A 143 16.04 6.91 -15.06
CA ALA A 143 14.98 6.65 -14.10
C ALA A 143 15.53 6.28 -12.71
N ILE A 144 16.54 5.41 -12.65
CA ILE A 144 17.22 5.04 -11.40
C ILE A 144 17.84 6.28 -10.73
N ALA A 145 18.49 7.16 -11.50
CA ALA A 145 19.06 8.40 -10.97
C ALA A 145 17.99 9.31 -10.33
N GLY A 146 16.76 9.31 -10.87
CA GLY A 146 15.63 10.02 -10.27
C GLY A 146 15.14 9.43 -8.96
N LEU A 147 15.20 8.11 -8.79
CA LEU A 147 14.79 7.42 -7.55
C LEU A 147 15.84 7.52 -6.43
N LEU A 148 17.10 7.59 -6.77
CA LEU A 148 18.23 7.53 -5.82
C LEU A 148 18.15 8.55 -4.67
N PRO A 149 17.88 9.87 -4.91
CA PRO A 149 17.81 10.83 -3.82
C PRO A 149 16.63 10.55 -2.86
N MET A 150 15.51 10.08 -3.38
CA MET A 150 14.33 9.76 -2.59
C MET A 150 14.61 8.56 -1.67
N GLN A 151 15.14 7.47 -2.21
CA GLN A 151 15.48 6.28 -1.44
C GLN A 151 16.60 6.54 -0.43
N ARG A 152 17.59 7.38 -0.79
CA ARG A 152 18.63 7.81 0.15
C ARG A 152 18.01 8.52 1.35
N SER A 153 17.10 9.45 1.12
CA SER A 153 16.40 10.17 2.20
C SER A 153 15.63 9.23 3.13
N ASP A 154 14.96 8.22 2.56
CA ASP A 154 14.24 7.22 3.35
C ASP A 154 15.18 6.40 4.23
N PHE A 155 16.29 5.91 3.68
CA PHE A 155 17.27 5.15 4.45
C PHE A 155 17.97 6.01 5.52
N GLU A 156 18.33 7.25 5.20
CA GLU A 156 18.89 8.17 6.20
C GLU A 156 17.93 8.39 7.36
N GLY A 157 16.64 8.58 7.07
CA GLY A 157 15.59 8.71 8.08
C GLY A 157 15.41 7.43 8.89
N LEU A 158 15.40 6.28 8.23
CA LEU A 158 15.26 4.96 8.87
C LEU A 158 16.45 4.66 9.80
N PHE A 159 17.68 4.85 9.34
CA PHE A 159 18.87 4.63 10.15
C PHE A 159 18.97 5.60 11.32
N ARG A 160 18.57 6.86 11.12
CA ARG A 160 18.51 7.84 12.21
C ARG A 160 17.48 7.45 13.28
N ALA A 161 16.30 6.96 12.86
CA ALA A 161 15.28 6.46 13.79
C ALA A 161 15.78 5.25 14.58
N MET A 162 16.59 4.40 13.97
CA MET A 162 17.11 3.15 14.54
C MET A 162 18.57 3.24 14.98
N GLU A 163 19.06 4.45 15.28
CA GLU A 163 20.44 4.64 15.70
C GLU A 163 20.86 3.68 16.83
N GLY A 164 21.95 2.94 16.61
CA GLY A 164 22.44 1.92 17.53
C GLY A 164 21.74 0.56 17.43
N GLN A 165 20.72 0.41 16.60
CA GLN A 165 19.95 -0.82 16.43
C GLN A 165 20.12 -1.39 15.01
N PRO A 166 20.09 -2.73 14.84
CA PRO A 166 20.25 -3.37 13.54
C PRO A 166 19.02 -3.14 12.64
N VAL A 167 19.28 -2.94 11.34
CA VAL A 167 18.26 -2.84 10.31
C VAL A 167 18.56 -3.84 9.19
N ILE A 168 17.63 -4.77 8.95
CA ILE A 168 17.72 -5.73 7.85
C ILE A 168 16.88 -5.21 6.68
N ILE A 169 17.54 -4.99 5.56
CA ILE A 169 16.93 -4.46 4.34
C ILE A 169 16.79 -5.58 3.33
N ARG A 170 15.56 -5.81 2.85
CA ARG A 170 15.34 -6.64 1.68
C ARG A 170 15.59 -5.82 0.42
N LEU A 171 16.47 -6.30 -0.44
CA LEU A 171 16.62 -5.73 -1.77
C LEU A 171 15.32 -5.91 -2.56
N LEU A 172 15.15 -5.13 -3.62
CA LEU A 172 13.95 -5.13 -4.45
C LEU A 172 13.64 -6.55 -4.99
N ASP A 173 12.52 -7.13 -4.55
CA ASP A 173 12.13 -8.52 -4.85
C ASP A 173 10.65 -8.70 -5.27
N PRO A 174 9.84 -7.67 -5.47
CA PRO A 174 8.45 -7.90 -5.86
C PRO A 174 8.35 -8.26 -7.34
N PRO A 175 7.30 -9.00 -7.71
CA PRO A 175 6.94 -9.16 -9.10
C PRO A 175 6.73 -7.79 -9.76
N LEU A 176 7.40 -7.54 -10.88
CA LEU A 176 7.37 -6.23 -11.53
C LEU A 176 5.95 -5.78 -11.92
N HIS A 177 5.03 -6.72 -12.07
CA HIS A 177 3.64 -6.43 -12.39
C HIS A 177 2.86 -5.72 -11.28
N GLU A 178 3.33 -5.75 -10.01
CA GLU A 178 2.72 -5.00 -8.91
C GLU A 178 2.89 -3.49 -9.08
N PHE A 179 3.94 -3.05 -9.78
CA PHE A 179 4.16 -1.64 -10.10
C PHE A 179 3.50 -1.19 -11.40
N LEU A 180 3.12 -2.12 -12.25
CA LEU A 180 2.59 -1.80 -13.57
C LEU A 180 1.06 -1.80 -13.55
N PRO A 181 0.44 -0.86 -14.25
CA PRO A 181 -1.00 -0.88 -14.42
C PRO A 181 -1.43 -2.16 -15.12
N SER A 182 -2.65 -2.60 -14.85
CA SER A 182 -3.25 -3.72 -15.52
C SER A 182 -3.39 -3.43 -17.02
N SER A 183 -3.00 -4.40 -17.87
CA SER A 183 -3.21 -4.25 -19.32
C SER A 183 -4.69 -4.11 -19.69
N HIS A 184 -5.57 -4.70 -18.86
CA HIS A 184 -7.02 -4.57 -19.03
C HIS A 184 -7.50 -3.15 -18.75
N ASP A 185 -7.05 -2.56 -17.63
CA ASP A 185 -7.43 -1.20 -17.24
C ASP A 185 -6.90 -0.18 -18.27
N LEU A 186 -5.65 -0.35 -18.73
CA LEU A 186 -5.10 0.49 -19.80
C LEU A 186 -5.92 0.38 -21.10
N MET A 187 -6.42 -0.80 -21.44
CA MET A 187 -7.29 -0.98 -22.60
C MET A 187 -8.63 -0.27 -22.44
N LEU A 188 -9.24 -0.36 -21.25
CA LEU A 188 -10.49 0.35 -20.94
C LEU A 188 -10.30 1.85 -21.02
N GLU A 189 -9.25 2.39 -20.39
CA GLU A 189 -8.92 3.81 -20.43
C GLU A 189 -8.67 4.32 -21.86
N LEU A 190 -7.92 3.54 -22.66
CA LEU A 190 -7.71 3.86 -24.08
C LEU A 190 -9.00 3.87 -24.89
N THR A 191 -9.92 2.94 -24.60
CA THR A 191 -11.20 2.87 -25.27
C THR A 191 -12.07 4.08 -24.89
N ASP A 192 -12.12 4.44 -23.62
CA ASP A 192 -12.85 5.60 -23.13
C ASP A 192 -12.30 6.91 -23.74
N LEU A 193 -10.97 7.08 -23.74
CA LEU A 193 -10.34 8.24 -24.38
C LEU A 193 -10.66 8.36 -25.86
N LYS A 194 -10.65 7.26 -26.60
CA LYS A 194 -11.02 7.23 -28.04
C LYS A 194 -12.48 7.57 -28.25
N LEU A 195 -13.37 7.12 -27.37
CA LEU A 195 -14.80 7.47 -27.42
C LEU A 195 -15.02 8.95 -27.11
N ARG A 196 -14.38 9.48 -26.05
CA ARG A 196 -14.47 10.90 -25.69
C ARG A 196 -13.93 11.80 -26.82
N MET A 197 -12.84 11.39 -27.48
CA MET A 197 -12.29 12.15 -28.60
C MET A 197 -13.30 12.40 -29.73
N GLN A 198 -14.28 11.51 -29.94
CA GLN A 198 -15.33 11.66 -30.96
C GLN A 198 -16.32 12.81 -30.65
N HIS A 199 -16.36 13.26 -29.39
CA HIS A 199 -17.27 14.31 -28.94
C HIS A 199 -16.56 15.63 -28.61
N LEU A 200 -15.24 15.73 -28.81
CA LEU A 200 -14.49 16.94 -28.60
C LEU A 200 -14.72 17.93 -29.75
N SER A 201 -14.94 19.19 -29.40
CA SER A 201 -15.18 20.27 -30.37
C SER A 201 -14.02 21.26 -30.48
N SER A 202 -13.05 21.20 -29.56
CA SER A 202 -11.90 22.07 -29.52
C SER A 202 -10.64 21.37 -30.04
N LEU A 203 -9.93 22.02 -30.97
CA LEU A 203 -8.63 21.50 -31.48
C LEU A 203 -7.62 21.25 -30.35
N LYS A 204 -7.59 22.14 -29.33
CA LYS A 204 -6.68 21.98 -28.21
C LYS A 204 -6.98 20.74 -27.35
N GLU A 205 -8.26 20.44 -27.14
CA GLU A 205 -8.68 19.24 -26.41
C GLU A 205 -8.41 17.96 -27.23
N MET A 206 -8.58 18.05 -28.55
CA MET A 206 -8.23 16.95 -29.45
C MET A 206 -6.73 16.65 -29.43
N ASP A 207 -5.88 17.65 -29.51
CA ASP A 207 -4.43 17.47 -29.42
C ASP A 207 -4.00 16.84 -28.10
N GLN A 208 -4.54 17.31 -26.99
CA GLN A 208 -4.28 16.71 -25.66
C GLN A 208 -4.72 15.25 -25.58
N ALA A 209 -5.92 14.92 -26.09
CA ALA A 209 -6.42 13.56 -26.12
C ALA A 209 -5.56 12.63 -26.99
N LEU A 210 -5.06 13.13 -28.13
CA LEU A 210 -4.16 12.38 -29.02
C LEU A 210 -2.81 12.09 -28.34
N GLU A 211 -2.24 13.07 -27.65
CA GLU A 211 -1.00 12.88 -26.88
C GLU A 211 -1.19 11.84 -25.78
N GLU A 212 -2.30 11.90 -25.04
CA GLU A 212 -2.62 10.95 -23.98
C GLU A 212 -2.85 9.53 -24.51
N ILE A 213 -3.57 9.39 -25.62
CA ILE A 213 -3.77 8.10 -26.31
C ILE A 213 -2.43 7.53 -26.78
N ALA A 214 -1.55 8.36 -27.35
CA ALA A 214 -0.24 7.90 -27.78
C ALA A 214 0.63 7.43 -26.62
N ALA A 215 0.64 8.17 -25.51
CA ALA A 215 1.38 7.82 -24.31
C ALA A 215 0.88 6.51 -23.69
N LYS A 216 -0.45 6.35 -23.52
CA LYS A 216 -1.05 5.14 -22.98
C LYS A 216 -0.89 3.92 -23.88
N SER A 217 -0.99 4.08 -25.19
CA SER A 217 -0.74 3.01 -26.17
C SER A 217 0.68 2.50 -26.07
N LYS A 218 1.65 3.40 -26.00
CA LYS A 218 3.07 3.05 -25.81
C LYS A 218 3.31 2.35 -24.49
N LEU A 219 2.66 2.79 -23.40
CA LEU A 219 2.74 2.13 -22.10
C LEU A 219 2.16 0.71 -22.16
N LEU A 220 1.01 0.51 -22.79
CA LEU A 220 0.38 -0.80 -22.95
C LEU A 220 1.29 -1.79 -23.71
N GLU A 221 1.95 -1.36 -24.78
CA GLU A 221 2.94 -2.18 -25.51
C GLU A 221 4.12 -2.57 -24.62
N ARG A 222 4.65 -1.63 -23.83
CA ARG A 222 5.78 -1.85 -22.91
C ARG A 222 5.40 -2.81 -21.79
N VAL A 223 4.22 -2.64 -21.17
CA VAL A 223 3.69 -3.55 -20.15
C VAL A 223 3.51 -4.97 -20.70
N GLY A 224 2.95 -5.10 -21.89
CA GLY A 224 2.81 -6.39 -22.57
C GLY A 224 4.15 -7.07 -22.86
N SER A 225 5.17 -6.30 -23.21
CA SER A 225 6.52 -6.81 -23.47
C SER A 225 7.24 -7.22 -22.18
N SER A 226 7.06 -6.49 -21.08
CA SER A 226 7.64 -6.79 -19.77
C SER A 226 7.05 -8.08 -19.19
N LYS A 227 5.74 -8.28 -19.28
CA LYS A 227 5.07 -9.52 -18.84
C LYS A 227 5.52 -10.77 -19.62
N LYS A 228 5.90 -10.63 -20.88
CA LYS A 228 6.44 -11.75 -21.68
C LYS A 228 7.84 -12.15 -21.22
N LYS A 229 8.64 -11.22 -20.71
CA LYS A 229 10.01 -11.48 -20.22
C LYS A 229 10.02 -12.14 -18.83
N GLU A 230 8.99 -11.95 -18.02
CA GLU A 230 8.86 -12.58 -16.70
C GLU A 230 8.41 -14.06 -16.74
N LYS A 231 7.82 -14.53 -17.83
CA LYS A 231 7.53 -15.98 -17.95
C LYS A 231 8.86 -16.73 -18.09
N PRO A 232 9.23 -17.59 -17.14
CA PRO A 232 10.36 -18.48 -17.36
C PRO A 232 10.10 -19.31 -18.63
N PRO A 233 11.11 -19.66 -19.41
CA PRO A 233 10.93 -20.57 -20.51
C PRO A 233 10.32 -21.85 -19.93
N LEU A 234 9.18 -22.27 -20.48
CA LEU A 234 8.55 -23.54 -20.13
C LEU A 234 9.64 -24.60 -20.26
N GLY A 235 10.07 -25.10 -19.09
CA GLY A 235 11.10 -26.13 -19.03
C GLY A 235 10.63 -27.31 -19.86
N GLU A 236 11.42 -27.64 -20.88
CA GLU A 236 11.36 -28.93 -21.51
C GLU A 236 11.63 -29.99 -20.42
N ASN A 237 10.56 -30.64 -19.99
CA ASN A 237 10.69 -31.84 -19.19
C ASN A 237 11.52 -32.86 -19.98
N LYS A 238 12.74 -33.10 -19.55
CA LYS A 238 13.48 -34.32 -19.83
C LYS A 238 13.44 -35.22 -18.61
#